data_287b6de39e9b3f2e3447544e646d782a
#
_entry.id   287b6de39e9b3f2e3447544e646d782a
#
_cell.length_a   1.000
_cell.length_b   1.000
_cell.length_c   1.000
_cell.angle_alpha   90.00
_cell.angle_beta   90.00
_cell.angle_gamma   90.00
#
_symmetry.space_group_name_H-M   'P 1'
#
loop_
_entity.id
_entity.type
_entity.pdbx_description
1 polymer ?
#
loop_
_entity_poly.entity_id
_entity_poly.type
_entity_poly.pdbx_seq_one_letter_code
_entity_poly.pdbx_strand_id
1 'polypeptide(L)'
;MASLSLKHINKVYPNGFEAVKDFNLEIEDKEFIIFVGPSGCGKSTLVKAVTGLLDKEDGSIDGKIFLDGKDTAAMSAEEIGVFVGTVYQTPDDQIFAMTVADEVGFALENRGIEASAVKEKVKEVLARTGLDGMEERSIHELSGGQRQRLALASVLVTKPKLLILDEPVSQMNPQGVQSFLELLVSLQREEHMTIVVVEHRVNELAAWFPRLCVMHKGHFVYDGLMDESWYILDKNDGYGIREPQSVKLGRFMKLEKLSYSLRKTAEEIKRAGIKFQKSIEPCIVEDSSDKLILEGKNITYRYPGADSDTLNGLNFKIKKGSINALMGFNGAGKSTLMNILSGLEEPSSGEILIHGKSIGKRREYIGYMLQEADLMLLNDSVREELLWNNKTMTEKELDILLHKLHVYHYRDDFPLALSKGQRLRVVLGALLSRRDNELLLLDEPTTGQDQKSLESLSMLLSYAAEQGKTIFFCTHDIELASSLADRIFVLAQGHFVAVGAPHEIFSNKEVLRMGGLSIPPMLELSE
;
A
#
# COMPACT_ATOMS: atom_id res chain seq x y z
N MET A 1 24.98 -9.79 21.31
CA MET A 1 23.83 -10.40 22.02
C MET A 1 22.63 -10.09 21.16
N ALA A 2 21.64 -10.98 21.09
CA ALA A 2 20.44 -10.71 20.32
C ALA A 2 19.69 -9.48 20.86
N SER A 3 19.36 -8.54 19.99
CA SER A 3 18.57 -7.35 20.33
C SER A 3 17.12 -7.73 20.65
N LEU A 4 16.59 -8.75 19.96
CA LEU A 4 15.28 -9.34 20.19
C LEU A 4 15.36 -10.86 20.08
N SER A 5 14.79 -11.57 21.06
CA SER A 5 14.65 -13.03 21.00
C SER A 5 13.23 -13.42 21.38
N LEU A 6 12.57 -14.14 20.48
CA LEU A 6 11.24 -14.72 20.66
C LEU A 6 11.39 -16.22 20.79
N LYS A 7 10.86 -16.81 21.88
CA LYS A 7 10.99 -18.24 22.17
C LYS A 7 9.64 -18.86 22.45
N HIS A 8 9.24 -19.80 21.59
CA HIS A 8 8.00 -20.58 21.69
C HIS A 8 6.75 -19.71 21.84
N ILE A 9 6.68 -18.61 21.07
CA ILE A 9 5.55 -17.68 21.15
C ILE A 9 4.30 -18.33 20.57
N ASN A 10 3.24 -18.38 21.37
CA ASN A 10 1.91 -18.83 20.98
C ASN A 10 0.89 -17.76 21.36
N LYS A 11 -0.04 -17.47 20.46
CA LYS A 11 -1.13 -16.53 20.71
C LYS A 11 -2.43 -17.03 20.13
N VAL A 12 -3.40 -17.20 21.02
CA VAL A 12 -4.79 -17.52 20.67
C VAL A 12 -5.69 -16.38 21.13
N TYR A 13 -6.51 -15.85 20.25
CA TYR A 13 -7.51 -14.83 20.59
C TYR A 13 -8.75 -15.47 21.23
N PRO A 14 -9.60 -14.69 21.95
CA PRO A 14 -10.80 -15.23 22.62
C PRO A 14 -11.79 -15.92 21.70
N ASN A 15 -11.83 -15.56 20.42
CA ASN A 15 -12.65 -16.21 19.39
C ASN A 15 -12.10 -17.56 18.90
N GLY A 16 -11.00 -18.05 19.49
CA GLY A 16 -10.34 -19.30 19.09
C GLY A 16 -9.38 -19.18 17.91
N PHE A 17 -9.16 -17.98 17.38
CA PHE A 17 -8.21 -17.77 16.29
C PHE A 17 -6.77 -17.87 16.80
N GLU A 18 -6.02 -18.85 16.30
CA GLU A 18 -4.59 -19.05 16.59
C GLU A 18 -3.76 -18.18 15.66
N ALA A 19 -3.36 -17.01 16.14
CA ALA A 19 -2.62 -16.01 15.37
C ALA A 19 -1.13 -16.32 15.25
N VAL A 20 -0.53 -16.93 16.27
CA VAL A 20 0.90 -17.27 16.33
C VAL A 20 1.04 -18.66 16.95
N LYS A 21 1.90 -19.50 16.35
CA LYS A 21 2.07 -20.92 16.72
C LYS A 21 3.54 -21.29 16.79
N ASP A 22 4.03 -21.57 17.98
CA ASP A 22 5.41 -21.99 18.29
C ASP A 22 6.46 -21.15 17.53
N PHE A 23 6.29 -19.82 17.57
CA PHE A 23 7.10 -18.90 16.81
C PHE A 23 8.43 -18.62 17.53
N ASN A 24 9.52 -18.83 16.81
CA ASN A 24 10.88 -18.62 17.31
C ASN A 24 11.63 -17.70 16.36
N LEU A 25 12.27 -16.62 16.87
CA LEU A 25 13.04 -15.67 16.09
C LEU A 25 14.14 -15.06 16.94
N GLU A 26 15.33 -14.98 16.40
CA GLU A 26 16.45 -14.23 17.01
C GLU A 26 16.92 -13.15 16.03
N ILE A 27 16.98 -11.91 16.52
CA ILE A 27 17.48 -10.75 15.79
C ILE A 27 18.70 -10.23 16.52
N GLU A 28 19.84 -10.26 15.85
CA GLU A 28 21.08 -9.75 16.40
C GLU A 28 21.09 -8.21 16.47
N ASP A 29 21.97 -7.68 17.33
CA ASP A 29 22.17 -6.24 17.41
C ASP A 29 22.64 -5.68 16.07
N LYS A 30 22.07 -4.52 15.65
CA LYS A 30 22.37 -3.82 14.39
C LYS A 30 21.94 -4.55 13.12
N GLU A 31 21.10 -5.56 13.22
CA GLU A 31 20.52 -6.18 12.02
C GLU A 31 19.48 -5.29 11.33
N PHE A 32 19.37 -5.48 10.03
CA PHE A 32 18.40 -4.81 9.17
C PHE A 32 17.62 -5.88 8.42
N ILE A 33 16.38 -6.15 8.85
CA ILE A 33 15.59 -7.27 8.37
C ILE A 33 14.22 -6.82 7.86
N ILE A 34 13.70 -7.57 6.91
CA ILE A 34 12.31 -7.45 6.46
C ILE A 34 11.51 -8.68 6.90
N PHE A 35 10.34 -8.43 7.47
CA PHE A 35 9.41 -9.43 7.95
C PHE A 35 8.14 -9.42 7.11
N VAL A 36 7.87 -10.51 6.42
CA VAL A 36 6.80 -10.60 5.43
C VAL A 36 5.85 -11.77 5.68
N GLY A 37 4.69 -11.73 5.05
CA GLY A 37 3.68 -12.78 5.05
C GLY A 37 2.32 -12.25 4.64
N PRO A 38 1.36 -13.10 4.31
CA PRO A 38 0.01 -12.68 3.92
C PRO A 38 -0.72 -11.93 5.03
N SER A 39 -1.74 -11.17 4.64
CA SER A 39 -2.62 -10.50 5.61
C SER A 39 -3.24 -11.52 6.55
N GLY A 40 -3.29 -11.20 7.85
CA GLY A 40 -3.84 -12.08 8.88
C GLY A 40 -2.93 -13.25 9.30
N CYS A 41 -1.67 -13.33 8.86
CA CYS A 41 -0.76 -14.40 9.28
C CYS A 41 -0.19 -14.24 10.69
N GLY A 42 -0.42 -13.09 11.37
CA GLY A 42 0.02 -12.85 12.77
C GLY A 42 1.14 -11.82 12.94
N LYS A 43 1.59 -11.12 11.89
CA LYS A 43 2.69 -10.13 11.97
C LYS A 43 2.41 -9.01 12.98
N SER A 44 1.27 -8.33 12.83
CA SER A 44 0.89 -7.22 13.73
C SER A 44 0.64 -7.71 15.17
N THR A 45 0.22 -8.98 15.34
CA THR A 45 0.12 -9.62 16.67
C THR A 45 1.51 -9.75 17.31
N LEU A 46 2.52 -10.17 16.53
CA LEU A 46 3.90 -10.24 17.03
C LEU A 46 4.47 -8.85 17.37
N VAL A 47 4.19 -7.85 16.51
CA VAL A 47 4.60 -6.45 16.80
C VAL A 47 3.99 -5.99 18.12
N LYS A 48 2.68 -6.15 18.32
CA LYS A 48 2.00 -5.80 19.57
C LYS A 48 2.56 -6.59 20.78
N ALA A 49 2.94 -7.85 20.58
CA ALA A 49 3.54 -8.66 21.64
C ALA A 49 4.91 -8.12 22.07
N VAL A 50 5.77 -7.77 21.10
CA VAL A 50 7.13 -7.23 21.37
C VAL A 50 7.06 -5.86 22.03
N THR A 51 6.08 -5.04 21.67
CA THR A 51 5.89 -3.69 22.21
C THR A 51 5.12 -3.67 23.54
N GLY A 52 4.63 -4.83 24.02
CA GLY A 52 3.83 -4.91 25.24
C GLY A 52 2.42 -4.31 25.12
N LEU A 53 1.93 -4.12 23.90
CA LEU A 53 0.64 -3.48 23.58
C LEU A 53 -0.48 -4.49 23.28
N LEU A 54 -0.28 -5.77 23.60
CA LEU A 54 -1.39 -6.74 23.60
C LEU A 54 -2.29 -6.48 24.82
N ASP A 55 -3.56 -6.17 24.57
CA ASP A 55 -4.54 -5.99 25.62
C ASP A 55 -4.75 -7.29 26.40
N LYS A 56 -5.01 -7.17 27.71
CA LYS A 56 -5.35 -8.32 28.54
C LYS A 56 -6.63 -9.01 28.11
N GLU A 57 -7.55 -8.24 27.50
CA GLU A 57 -8.81 -8.74 26.94
C GLU A 57 -8.60 -9.58 25.67
N ASP A 58 -7.51 -9.35 24.95
CA ASP A 58 -7.12 -10.15 23.78
C ASP A 58 -6.66 -11.57 24.14
N GLY A 59 -6.60 -11.94 25.42
CA GLY A 59 -6.11 -13.22 25.91
C GLY A 59 -4.59 -13.24 26.17
N SER A 60 -4.10 -14.33 26.75
CA SER A 60 -2.67 -14.49 27.11
C SER A 60 -1.80 -14.76 25.90
N ILE A 61 -0.53 -14.44 26.03
CA ILE A 61 0.53 -14.88 25.14
C ILE A 61 1.40 -15.87 25.90
N ASP A 62 1.68 -17.03 25.32
CA ASP A 62 2.60 -18.03 25.87
C ASP A 62 3.98 -17.89 25.20
N GLY A 63 5.02 -18.35 25.90
CA GLY A 63 6.41 -18.22 25.47
C GLY A 63 7.15 -17.09 26.16
N LYS A 64 8.31 -16.72 25.65
CA LYS A 64 9.16 -15.68 26.23
C LYS A 64 9.69 -14.72 25.18
N ILE A 65 9.66 -13.44 25.51
CA ILE A 65 10.20 -12.35 24.71
C ILE A 65 11.34 -11.70 25.48
N PHE A 66 12.52 -11.62 24.86
CA PHE A 66 13.68 -10.97 25.46
C PHE A 66 14.08 -9.77 24.61
N LEU A 67 14.32 -8.65 25.28
CA LEU A 67 14.91 -7.43 24.72
C LEU A 67 16.29 -7.23 25.35
N ASP A 68 17.34 -7.26 24.54
CA ASP A 68 18.75 -7.17 25.01
C ASP A 68 19.05 -8.17 26.15
N GLY A 69 18.48 -9.38 26.05
CA GLY A 69 18.62 -10.46 27.01
C GLY A 69 17.75 -10.34 28.28
N LYS A 70 16.94 -9.28 28.43
CA LYS A 70 16.00 -9.12 29.56
C LYS A 70 14.62 -9.64 29.16
N ASP A 71 14.01 -10.44 30.03
CA ASP A 71 12.64 -10.95 29.82
C ASP A 71 11.62 -9.78 29.93
N THR A 72 10.84 -9.56 28.90
CA THR A 72 9.85 -8.48 28.86
C THR A 72 8.75 -8.64 29.92
N ALA A 73 8.49 -9.84 30.39
CA ALA A 73 7.55 -10.08 31.49
C ALA A 73 7.98 -9.40 32.81
N ALA A 74 9.28 -9.10 32.96
CA ALA A 74 9.84 -8.40 34.13
C ALA A 74 10.04 -6.89 33.87
N MET A 75 9.69 -6.39 32.68
CA MET A 75 9.86 -4.98 32.29
C MET A 75 8.54 -4.21 32.42
N SER A 76 8.62 -2.94 32.78
CA SER A 76 7.49 -2.03 32.67
C SER A 76 7.24 -1.64 31.21
N ALA A 77 6.01 -1.17 30.88
CA ALA A 77 5.69 -0.65 29.54
C ALA A 77 6.62 0.53 29.16
N GLU A 78 7.02 1.35 30.13
CA GLU A 78 7.95 2.45 29.92
C GLU A 78 9.35 1.93 29.54
N GLU A 79 9.87 0.91 30.23
CA GLU A 79 11.17 0.29 29.90
C GLU A 79 11.16 -0.33 28.51
N ILE A 80 10.06 -0.99 28.11
CA ILE A 80 9.89 -1.52 26.76
C ILE A 80 9.86 -0.37 25.75
N GLY A 81 9.08 0.69 25.99
CA GLY A 81 8.95 1.85 25.10
C GLY A 81 10.21 2.72 24.99
N VAL A 82 11.16 2.61 25.94
CA VAL A 82 12.50 3.21 25.80
C VAL A 82 13.36 2.38 24.84
N PHE A 83 13.22 1.06 24.89
CA PHE A 83 14.03 0.14 24.10
C PHE A 83 13.51 -0.02 22.66
N VAL A 84 12.17 -0.15 22.49
CA VAL A 84 11.51 -0.41 21.23
C VAL A 84 10.75 0.83 20.77
N GLY A 85 11.14 1.37 19.62
CA GLY A 85 10.36 2.38 18.90
C GLY A 85 9.51 1.71 17.83
N THR A 86 8.24 2.10 17.73
CA THR A 86 7.32 1.53 16.74
C THR A 86 6.66 2.61 15.92
N VAL A 87 6.66 2.43 14.59
CA VAL A 87 5.88 3.24 13.66
C VAL A 87 4.80 2.35 13.05
N TYR A 88 3.54 2.74 13.22
CA TYR A 88 2.39 1.98 12.75
C TYR A 88 2.06 2.25 11.29
N GLN A 89 1.24 1.37 10.70
CA GLN A 89 0.80 1.42 9.31
C GLN A 89 0.11 2.74 8.96
N THR A 90 -0.72 3.26 9.87
CA THR A 90 -1.45 4.52 9.71
C THR A 90 -0.82 5.58 10.62
N PRO A 91 -0.07 6.56 10.09
CA PRO A 91 0.52 7.62 10.92
C PRO A 91 -0.54 8.40 11.73
N ASP A 92 -1.73 8.59 11.16
CA ASP A 92 -2.81 9.34 11.79
C ASP A 92 -3.34 8.67 13.08
N ASP A 93 -3.14 7.36 13.25
CA ASP A 93 -3.47 6.64 14.50
C ASP A 93 -2.43 6.86 15.60
N GLN A 94 -1.25 7.39 15.25
CA GLN A 94 -0.12 7.58 16.16
C GLN A 94 0.12 9.07 16.48
N ILE A 95 -0.19 9.95 15.54
CA ILE A 95 0.04 11.40 15.62
C ILE A 95 -1.19 12.07 16.26
N PHE A 96 -0.98 12.89 17.29
CA PHE A 96 -2.10 13.51 18.03
C PHE A 96 -1.89 14.99 18.40
N ALA A 97 -0.67 15.54 18.26
CA ALA A 97 -0.41 16.95 18.56
C ALA A 97 -0.94 17.88 17.45
N MET A 98 -0.84 19.20 17.67
CA MET A 98 -1.29 20.21 16.71
C MET A 98 -0.19 20.64 15.74
N THR A 99 1.05 20.67 16.22
CA THR A 99 2.22 21.07 15.43
C THR A 99 3.25 19.95 15.32
N VAL A 100 4.11 20.06 14.33
CA VAL A 100 5.21 19.12 14.10
C VAL A 100 6.18 19.07 15.29
N ALA A 101 6.52 20.25 15.87
CA ALA A 101 7.43 20.30 17.01
C ALA A 101 6.83 19.69 18.27
N ASP A 102 5.54 19.95 18.54
CA ASP A 102 4.85 19.38 19.72
C ASP A 102 4.78 17.86 19.63
N GLU A 103 4.51 17.31 18.45
CA GLU A 103 4.46 15.85 18.23
C GLU A 103 5.81 15.19 18.54
N VAL A 104 6.89 15.73 18.02
CA VAL A 104 8.23 15.16 18.24
C VAL A 104 8.70 15.40 19.67
N GLY A 105 8.38 16.56 20.27
CA GLY A 105 8.78 16.94 21.63
C GLY A 105 8.07 16.15 22.74
N PHE A 106 6.85 15.70 22.48
CA PHE A 106 5.96 15.10 23.47
C PHE A 106 6.59 14.00 24.34
N ALA A 107 7.27 13.06 23.72
CA ALA A 107 7.89 11.94 24.43
C ALA A 107 9.02 12.40 25.37
N LEU A 108 9.74 13.47 25.03
CA LEU A 108 10.80 14.04 25.87
C LEU A 108 10.23 14.87 27.01
N GLU A 109 9.17 15.64 26.75
CA GLU A 109 8.48 16.44 27.77
C GLU A 109 7.87 15.56 28.86
N ASN A 110 7.23 14.45 28.47
CA ASN A 110 6.70 13.46 29.42
C ASN A 110 7.78 12.82 30.32
N ARG A 111 9.02 12.80 29.84
CA ARG A 111 10.18 12.35 30.63
C ARG A 111 10.81 13.47 31.49
N GLY A 112 10.22 14.66 31.51
CA GLY A 112 10.70 15.80 32.29
C GLY A 112 12.01 16.41 31.75
N ILE A 113 12.33 16.23 30.47
CA ILE A 113 13.48 16.87 29.84
C ILE A 113 13.24 18.39 29.76
N GLU A 114 14.26 19.17 30.06
CA GLU A 114 14.19 20.63 30.02
C GLU A 114 13.82 21.15 28.62
N ALA A 115 12.95 22.17 28.54
CA ALA A 115 12.39 22.69 27.29
C ALA A 115 13.47 23.13 26.28
N SER A 116 14.59 23.71 26.72
CA SER A 116 15.70 24.07 25.86
C SER A 116 16.35 22.86 25.18
N ALA A 117 16.55 21.77 25.93
CA ALA A 117 17.08 20.51 25.43
C ALA A 117 16.07 19.78 24.52
N VAL A 118 14.76 19.88 24.82
CA VAL A 118 13.70 19.35 23.93
C VAL A 118 13.77 20.03 22.58
N LYS A 119 13.81 21.36 22.57
CA LYS A 119 13.87 22.16 21.31
C LYS A 119 15.09 21.81 20.45
N GLU A 120 16.25 21.60 21.06
CA GLU A 120 17.47 21.24 20.33
C GLU A 120 17.35 19.84 19.71
N LYS A 121 16.86 18.84 20.47
CA LYS A 121 16.67 17.46 19.99
C LYS A 121 15.59 17.37 18.92
N VAL A 122 14.49 18.11 19.07
CA VAL A 122 13.43 18.20 18.06
C VAL A 122 14.01 18.70 16.74
N LYS A 123 14.78 19.79 16.77
CA LYS A 123 15.41 20.33 15.57
C LYS A 123 16.38 19.35 14.92
N GLU A 124 17.21 18.66 15.73
CA GLU A 124 18.14 17.62 15.24
C GLU A 124 17.39 16.52 14.48
N VAL A 125 16.31 15.97 15.09
CA VAL A 125 15.58 14.85 14.52
C VAL A 125 14.77 15.27 13.29
N LEU A 126 14.15 16.46 13.29
CA LEU A 126 13.41 16.97 12.14
C LEU A 126 14.35 17.19 10.93
N ALA A 127 15.55 17.71 11.13
CA ALA A 127 16.54 17.84 10.06
C ALA A 127 16.92 16.46 9.48
N ARG A 128 17.09 15.45 10.32
CA ARG A 128 17.42 14.07 9.88
C ARG A 128 16.30 13.41 9.11
N THR A 129 15.05 13.63 9.52
CA THR A 129 13.88 13.04 8.87
C THR A 129 13.39 13.83 7.65
N GLY A 130 14.06 14.95 7.30
CA GLY A 130 13.72 15.77 6.16
C GLY A 130 12.46 16.61 6.38
N LEU A 131 12.23 17.05 7.63
CA LEU A 131 11.15 17.95 8.05
C LEU A 131 11.69 19.28 8.60
N ASP A 132 12.95 19.61 8.30
CA ASP A 132 13.58 20.86 8.74
C ASP A 132 12.80 22.09 8.27
N GLY A 133 12.61 23.05 9.17
CA GLY A 133 11.82 24.27 8.91
C GLY A 133 10.31 24.08 8.92
N MET A 134 9.80 22.91 9.36
CA MET A 134 8.37 22.63 9.47
C MET A 134 7.87 22.61 10.93
N GLU A 135 8.70 23.05 11.88
CA GLU A 135 8.44 22.95 13.33
C GLU A 135 7.05 23.47 13.74
N GLU A 136 6.70 24.65 13.25
CA GLU A 136 5.45 25.35 13.58
C GLU A 136 4.26 24.98 12.66
N ARG A 137 4.51 24.09 11.66
CA ARG A 137 3.48 23.72 10.71
C ARG A 137 2.42 22.83 11.37
N SER A 138 1.15 23.06 11.00
CA SER A 138 0.06 22.16 11.40
C SER A 138 0.23 20.77 10.78
N ILE A 139 0.00 19.74 11.56
CA ILE A 139 0.09 18.34 11.12
C ILE A 139 -0.88 18.05 9.96
N HIS A 140 -2.04 18.70 9.95
CA HIS A 140 -3.05 18.55 8.90
C HIS A 140 -2.60 19.07 7.51
N GLU A 141 -1.60 19.94 7.48
CA GLU A 141 -1.03 20.47 6.23
C GLU A 141 0.02 19.52 5.62
N LEU A 142 0.42 18.47 6.33
CA LEU A 142 1.43 17.54 5.88
C LEU A 142 0.88 16.54 4.86
N SER A 143 1.67 16.21 3.84
CA SER A 143 1.39 15.09 2.95
C SER A 143 1.52 13.75 3.70
N GLY A 144 0.92 12.65 3.17
CA GLY A 144 1.03 11.32 3.77
C GLY A 144 2.48 10.88 4.02
N GLY A 145 3.39 11.11 3.06
CA GLY A 145 4.83 10.82 3.24
C GLY A 145 5.50 11.69 4.31
N GLN A 146 5.07 12.96 4.47
CA GLN A 146 5.57 13.83 5.55
C GLN A 146 5.03 13.39 6.91
N ARG A 147 3.76 12.98 7.00
CA ARG A 147 3.19 12.38 8.22
C ARG A 147 3.92 11.10 8.62
N GLN A 148 4.28 10.24 7.66
CA GLN A 148 5.08 9.05 7.95
C GLN A 148 6.47 9.39 8.50
N ARG A 149 7.13 10.42 7.94
CA ARG A 149 8.40 10.93 8.47
C ARG A 149 8.26 11.58 9.83
N LEU A 150 7.13 12.23 10.12
CA LEU A 150 6.82 12.79 11.44
C LEU A 150 6.63 11.68 12.47
N ALA A 151 5.85 10.64 12.17
CA ALA A 151 5.70 9.47 13.04
C ALA A 151 7.05 8.78 13.31
N LEU A 152 7.94 8.72 12.31
CA LEU A 152 9.30 8.24 12.52
C LEU A 152 10.11 9.19 13.42
N ALA A 153 10.01 10.50 13.23
CA ALA A 153 10.72 11.49 14.03
C ALA A 153 10.30 11.46 15.50
N SER A 154 8.99 11.33 15.80
CA SER A 154 8.47 11.25 17.17
C SER A 154 8.99 10.00 17.92
N VAL A 155 9.31 8.94 17.19
CA VAL A 155 9.94 7.73 17.75
C VAL A 155 11.45 7.92 17.91
N LEU A 156 12.13 8.42 16.88
CA LEU A 156 13.60 8.56 16.86
C LEU A 156 14.15 9.51 17.93
N VAL A 157 13.38 10.52 18.32
CA VAL A 157 13.80 11.50 19.35
C VAL A 157 14.15 10.85 20.67
N THR A 158 13.60 9.65 20.95
CA THR A 158 13.90 8.85 22.16
C THR A 158 15.12 7.96 22.02
N LYS A 159 15.70 7.85 20.81
CA LYS A 159 16.85 7.01 20.46
C LYS A 159 16.67 5.54 20.85
N PRO A 160 15.62 4.85 20.35
CA PRO A 160 15.39 3.44 20.67
C PRO A 160 16.52 2.56 20.09
N LYS A 161 16.79 1.40 20.71
CA LYS A 161 17.74 0.42 20.18
C LYS A 161 17.15 -0.45 19.06
N LEU A 162 15.86 -0.76 19.17
CA LEU A 162 15.09 -1.53 18.20
C LEU A 162 13.99 -0.64 17.60
N LEU A 163 13.98 -0.53 16.28
CA LEU A 163 12.94 0.17 15.53
C LEU A 163 12.11 -0.84 14.74
N ILE A 164 10.82 -0.87 14.99
CA ILE A 164 9.85 -1.69 14.25
C ILE A 164 8.96 -0.77 13.42
N LEU A 165 8.87 -1.03 12.12
CA LEU A 165 8.09 -0.24 11.18
C LEU A 165 7.05 -1.15 10.52
N ASP A 166 5.77 -0.88 10.72
CA ASP A 166 4.67 -1.65 10.13
C ASP A 166 4.16 -0.94 8.86
N GLU A 167 4.40 -1.53 7.70
CA GLU A 167 4.09 -1.02 6.36
C GLU A 167 4.46 0.46 6.12
N PRO A 168 5.71 0.88 6.43
CA PRO A 168 6.07 2.30 6.49
C PRO A 168 6.06 3.02 5.15
N VAL A 169 6.08 2.29 4.02
CA VAL A 169 6.15 2.88 2.67
C VAL A 169 4.83 2.80 1.89
N SER A 170 3.76 2.31 2.53
CA SER A 170 2.47 2.04 1.88
C SER A 170 1.80 3.26 1.25
N GLN A 171 2.05 4.47 1.80
CA GLN A 171 1.47 5.74 1.33
C GLN A 171 2.47 6.63 0.59
N MET A 172 3.66 6.12 0.28
CA MET A 172 4.72 6.90 -0.37
C MET A 172 4.77 6.66 -1.87
N ASN A 173 5.12 7.71 -2.62
CA ASN A 173 5.49 7.58 -4.02
C ASN A 173 6.91 6.95 -4.14
N PRO A 174 7.33 6.46 -5.31
CA PRO A 174 8.61 5.76 -5.48
C PRO A 174 9.84 6.55 -5.01
N GLN A 175 9.88 7.86 -5.25
CA GLN A 175 10.99 8.72 -4.78
C GLN A 175 10.97 8.87 -3.26
N GLY A 176 9.78 8.99 -2.67
CA GLY A 176 9.59 9.00 -1.22
C GLY A 176 10.05 7.71 -0.57
N VAL A 177 9.72 6.55 -1.17
CA VAL A 177 10.19 5.23 -0.73
C VAL A 177 11.71 5.18 -0.72
N GLN A 178 12.37 5.54 -1.84
CA GLN A 178 13.82 5.52 -1.92
C GLN A 178 14.47 6.38 -0.83
N SER A 179 14.06 7.64 -0.71
CA SER A 179 14.64 8.54 0.29
C SER A 179 14.34 8.13 1.74
N PHE A 180 13.22 7.44 1.99
CA PHE A 180 12.90 6.88 3.30
C PHE A 180 13.79 5.67 3.63
N LEU A 181 14.04 4.79 2.67
CA LEU A 181 14.93 3.64 2.83
C LEU A 181 16.39 4.07 3.02
N GLU A 182 16.84 5.10 2.28
CA GLU A 182 18.17 5.71 2.50
C GLU A 182 18.33 6.22 3.93
N LEU A 183 17.29 6.86 4.48
CA LEU A 183 17.26 7.28 5.87
C LEU A 183 17.37 6.07 6.82
N LEU A 184 16.60 5.00 6.62
CA LEU A 184 16.67 3.80 7.48
C LEU A 184 18.06 3.15 7.45
N VAL A 185 18.69 3.10 6.27
CA VAL A 185 20.06 2.58 6.12
C VAL A 185 21.07 3.47 6.88
N SER A 186 20.91 4.81 6.83
CA SER A 186 21.78 5.70 7.60
C SER A 186 21.63 5.50 9.11
N LEU A 187 20.39 5.35 9.60
CA LEU A 187 20.12 5.05 11.01
C LEU A 187 20.77 3.73 11.46
N GLN A 188 20.64 2.68 10.64
CA GLN A 188 21.25 1.39 10.94
C GLN A 188 22.78 1.47 10.99
N ARG A 189 23.41 2.18 10.04
CA ARG A 189 24.87 2.26 9.93
C ARG A 189 25.52 3.22 10.93
N GLU A 190 24.94 4.41 11.09
CA GLU A 190 25.52 5.48 11.88
C GLU A 190 25.15 5.39 13.36
N GLU A 191 23.91 5.02 13.67
CA GLU A 191 23.44 4.89 15.05
C GLU A 191 23.44 3.45 15.56
N HIS A 192 23.85 2.51 14.72
CA HIS A 192 23.89 1.09 15.08
C HIS A 192 22.54 0.54 15.54
N MET A 193 21.44 1.06 14.96
CA MET A 193 20.08 0.69 15.30
C MET A 193 19.72 -0.66 14.68
N THR A 194 19.00 -1.49 15.43
CA THR A 194 18.38 -2.70 14.91
C THR A 194 17.05 -2.32 14.30
N ILE A 195 16.79 -2.69 13.04
CA ILE A 195 15.59 -2.27 12.31
C ILE A 195 14.85 -3.47 11.75
N VAL A 196 13.57 -3.56 12.08
CA VAL A 196 12.61 -4.56 11.56
C VAL A 196 11.56 -3.83 10.75
N VAL A 197 11.45 -4.15 9.48
CA VAL A 197 10.37 -3.63 8.61
C VAL A 197 9.40 -4.75 8.31
N VAL A 198 8.16 -4.57 8.68
CA VAL A 198 7.04 -5.45 8.32
C VAL A 198 6.44 -4.92 7.03
N GLU A 199 6.41 -5.72 5.97
CA GLU A 199 5.93 -5.28 4.66
C GLU A 199 5.37 -6.43 3.81
N HIS A 200 4.58 -6.06 2.80
CA HIS A 200 4.08 -6.98 1.77
C HIS A 200 4.82 -6.81 0.43
N ARG A 201 5.36 -5.61 0.17
CA ARG A 201 5.99 -5.22 -1.10
C ARG A 201 7.49 -5.51 -1.14
N VAL A 202 7.84 -6.79 -1.10
CA VAL A 202 9.25 -7.23 -1.11
C VAL A 202 9.99 -6.75 -2.36
N ASN A 203 9.32 -6.68 -3.51
CA ASN A 203 9.90 -6.25 -4.79
C ASN A 203 10.56 -4.86 -4.74
N GLU A 204 10.04 -3.92 -3.93
CA GLU A 204 10.60 -2.59 -3.79
C GLU A 204 11.73 -2.53 -2.75
N LEU A 205 11.72 -3.46 -1.80
CA LEU A 205 12.58 -3.45 -0.62
C LEU A 205 13.73 -4.44 -0.69
N ALA A 206 13.64 -5.46 -1.55
CA ALA A 206 14.61 -6.56 -1.60
C ALA A 206 16.07 -6.11 -1.76
N ALA A 207 16.31 -4.98 -2.44
CA ALA A 207 17.67 -4.44 -2.63
C ALA A 207 18.30 -3.86 -1.35
N TRP A 208 17.49 -3.57 -0.34
CA TRP A 208 17.90 -2.84 0.87
C TRP A 208 18.11 -3.75 2.07
N PHE A 209 17.43 -4.91 2.08
CA PHE A 209 17.40 -5.82 3.22
C PHE A 209 18.13 -7.14 2.89
N PRO A 210 19.20 -7.48 3.62
CA PRO A 210 19.93 -8.72 3.36
C PRO A 210 19.18 -9.95 3.88
N ARG A 211 18.38 -9.82 4.95
CA ARG A 211 17.68 -10.92 5.62
C ARG A 211 16.17 -10.79 5.46
N LEU A 212 15.55 -11.88 5.01
CA LEU A 212 14.10 -12.03 4.84
C LEU A 212 13.57 -13.03 5.86
N CYS A 213 12.58 -12.63 6.62
CA CYS A 213 11.81 -13.48 7.52
C CYS A 213 10.38 -13.63 7.00
N VAL A 214 9.90 -14.86 6.84
CA VAL A 214 8.58 -15.16 6.29
C VAL A 214 7.70 -15.88 7.30
N MET A 215 6.51 -15.35 7.51
CA MET A 215 5.47 -15.94 8.34
C MET A 215 4.24 -16.33 7.52
N HIS A 216 3.68 -17.52 7.78
CA HIS A 216 2.44 -17.99 7.17
C HIS A 216 1.58 -18.77 8.15
N LYS A 217 0.28 -18.39 8.28
CA LYS A 217 -0.69 -19.04 9.17
C LYS A 217 -0.20 -19.24 10.61
N GLY A 218 0.48 -18.23 11.16
CA GLY A 218 1.02 -18.25 12.51
C GLY A 218 2.39 -18.94 12.66
N HIS A 219 2.90 -19.58 11.62
CA HIS A 219 4.17 -20.29 11.65
C HIS A 219 5.29 -19.54 10.95
N PHE A 220 6.51 -19.80 11.40
CA PHE A 220 7.73 -19.36 10.73
C PHE A 220 8.02 -20.29 9.55
N VAL A 221 8.19 -19.71 8.35
CA VAL A 221 8.37 -20.48 7.11
C VAL A 221 9.79 -20.39 6.58
N TYR A 222 10.38 -19.21 6.67
CA TYR A 222 11.73 -18.95 6.17
C TYR A 222 12.42 -17.85 6.99
N ASP A 223 13.71 -18.05 7.20
CA ASP A 223 14.62 -17.06 7.77
C ASP A 223 15.99 -17.23 7.13
N GLY A 224 16.45 -16.23 6.41
CA GLY A 224 17.71 -16.31 5.71
C GLY A 224 17.94 -15.18 4.71
N LEU A 225 18.92 -15.38 3.84
CA LEU A 225 19.30 -14.39 2.84
C LEU A 225 18.20 -14.19 1.81
N MET A 226 17.97 -12.94 1.42
CA MET A 226 16.96 -12.55 0.44
C MET A 226 17.04 -13.33 -0.87
N ASP A 227 18.23 -13.45 -1.46
CA ASP A 227 18.40 -14.16 -2.75
C ASP A 227 18.14 -15.68 -2.64
N GLU A 228 18.42 -16.29 -1.49
CA GLU A 228 18.19 -17.72 -1.27
C GLU A 228 16.71 -18.07 -1.10
N SER A 229 15.91 -17.12 -0.61
CA SER A 229 14.48 -17.32 -0.39
C SER A 229 13.72 -17.73 -1.65
N TRP A 230 14.14 -17.23 -2.81
CA TRP A 230 13.45 -17.46 -4.08
C TRP A 230 13.52 -18.90 -4.58
N TYR A 231 14.42 -19.72 -4.03
CA TYR A 231 14.50 -21.15 -4.32
C TYR A 231 13.63 -21.99 -3.38
N ILE A 232 13.43 -21.51 -2.15
CA ILE A 232 12.72 -22.23 -1.08
C ILE A 232 11.23 -21.91 -1.09
N LEU A 233 10.89 -20.63 -1.30
CA LEU A 233 9.51 -20.17 -1.35
C LEU A 233 8.92 -20.50 -2.73
N ASP A 234 8.14 -21.57 -2.82
CA ASP A 234 7.45 -21.93 -4.05
C ASP A 234 6.24 -21.02 -4.28
N LYS A 235 5.98 -20.75 -5.56
CA LYS A 235 4.82 -19.95 -6.01
C LYS A 235 3.47 -20.50 -5.54
N ASN A 236 3.39 -21.82 -5.38
CA ASN A 236 2.12 -22.50 -5.10
C ASN A 236 1.69 -22.45 -3.64
N ASP A 237 2.60 -22.08 -2.72
CA ASP A 237 2.31 -22.17 -1.29
C ASP A 237 1.54 -20.96 -0.72
N GLY A 238 1.31 -19.93 -1.54
CA GLY A 238 0.41 -18.83 -1.18
C GLY A 238 0.92 -17.98 -0.01
N TYR A 239 2.24 -17.84 0.13
CA TYR A 239 2.86 -17.04 1.20
C TYR A 239 2.56 -15.53 1.11
N GLY A 240 1.83 -15.09 0.09
CA GLY A 240 1.41 -13.69 -0.08
C GLY A 240 2.56 -12.74 -0.41
N ILE A 241 3.72 -13.26 -0.78
CA ILE A 241 4.90 -12.46 -1.09
C ILE A 241 4.85 -12.06 -2.56
N ARG A 242 4.98 -10.76 -2.81
CA ARG A 242 5.11 -10.24 -4.17
C ARG A 242 6.55 -10.40 -4.64
N GLU A 243 6.79 -11.41 -5.48
CA GLU A 243 8.11 -11.64 -6.05
C GLU A 243 8.57 -10.44 -6.90
N PRO A 244 9.85 -10.03 -6.80
CA PRO A 244 10.44 -9.06 -7.74
C PRO A 244 10.29 -9.51 -9.20
N GLN A 245 10.09 -8.55 -10.11
CA GLN A 245 9.95 -8.86 -11.54
C GLN A 245 11.19 -9.60 -12.11
N SER A 246 12.39 -9.28 -11.60
CA SER A 246 13.63 -9.97 -11.93
C SER A 246 13.59 -11.46 -11.58
N VAL A 247 13.01 -11.82 -10.43
CA VAL A 247 12.82 -13.23 -10.01
C VAL A 247 11.76 -13.92 -10.90
N LYS A 248 10.62 -13.25 -11.15
CA LYS A 248 9.58 -13.78 -12.06
C LYS A 248 10.14 -14.07 -13.43
N LEU A 249 10.94 -13.15 -13.97
CA LEU A 249 11.61 -13.32 -15.27
C LEU A 249 12.63 -14.47 -15.24
N GLY A 250 13.46 -14.53 -14.20
CA GLY A 250 14.43 -15.61 -14.03
C GLY A 250 13.76 -16.99 -14.00
N ARG A 251 12.64 -17.13 -13.29
CA ARG A 251 11.83 -18.37 -13.29
C ARG A 251 11.25 -18.68 -14.67
N PHE A 252 10.67 -17.68 -15.34
CA PHE A 252 10.11 -17.84 -16.68
C PHE A 252 11.16 -18.32 -17.68
N MET A 253 12.37 -17.76 -17.60
CA MET A 253 13.51 -18.13 -18.46
C MET A 253 14.27 -19.37 -17.98
N LYS A 254 13.87 -19.96 -16.85
CA LYS A 254 14.54 -21.12 -16.23
C LYS A 254 16.03 -20.88 -15.98
N LEU A 255 16.37 -19.69 -15.49
CA LEU A 255 17.75 -19.36 -15.12
C LEU A 255 18.21 -20.22 -13.93
N GLU A 256 19.49 -20.56 -13.91
CA GLU A 256 20.08 -21.31 -12.79
C GLU A 256 20.09 -20.51 -11.50
N LYS A 257 20.30 -19.19 -11.60
CA LYS A 257 20.33 -18.31 -10.43
C LYS A 257 19.22 -17.26 -10.52
N LEU A 258 18.42 -17.23 -9.45
CA LEU A 258 17.39 -16.21 -9.25
C LEU A 258 17.95 -15.10 -8.37
N SER A 259 17.65 -13.85 -8.70
CA SER A 259 18.04 -12.70 -7.88
C SER A 259 17.00 -11.59 -7.96
N TYR A 260 16.82 -10.86 -6.86
CA TYR A 260 16.06 -9.62 -6.87
C TYR A 260 16.74 -8.52 -7.70
N SER A 261 18.04 -8.62 -7.90
CA SER A 261 18.83 -7.63 -8.62
C SER A 261 18.66 -7.80 -10.13
N LEU A 262 18.11 -6.77 -10.79
CA LEU A 262 17.98 -6.73 -12.25
C LEU A 262 19.33 -6.93 -12.94
N ARG A 263 20.40 -6.30 -12.42
CA ARG A 263 21.74 -6.44 -12.96
C ARG A 263 22.23 -7.90 -12.93
N LYS A 264 22.08 -8.58 -11.78
CA LYS A 264 22.47 -9.99 -11.66
C LYS A 264 21.63 -10.86 -12.59
N THR A 265 20.33 -10.60 -12.70
CA THR A 265 19.44 -11.31 -13.62
C THR A 265 19.84 -11.09 -15.08
N ALA A 266 20.19 -9.86 -15.48
CA ALA A 266 20.71 -9.56 -16.81
C ALA A 266 22.03 -10.32 -17.11
N GLU A 267 22.94 -10.38 -16.14
CA GLU A 267 24.19 -11.16 -16.27
C GLU A 267 23.92 -12.67 -16.46
N GLU A 268 22.97 -13.24 -15.73
CA GLU A 268 22.57 -14.65 -15.87
C GLU A 268 21.88 -14.92 -17.22
N ILE A 269 21.00 -14.03 -17.69
CA ILE A 269 20.38 -14.10 -19.02
C ILE A 269 21.47 -14.15 -20.12
N LYS A 270 22.46 -13.26 -19.99
CA LYS A 270 23.57 -13.19 -20.92
C LYS A 270 24.44 -14.47 -20.89
N ARG A 271 24.69 -15.02 -19.68
CA ARG A 271 25.41 -16.31 -19.52
C ARG A 271 24.65 -17.48 -20.15
N ALA A 272 23.33 -17.50 -20.01
CA ALA A 272 22.46 -18.51 -20.60
C ALA A 272 22.35 -18.39 -22.13
N GLY A 273 22.94 -17.36 -22.75
CA GLY A 273 22.88 -17.12 -24.19
C GLY A 273 21.49 -16.75 -24.71
N ILE A 274 20.58 -16.32 -23.82
CA ILE A 274 19.22 -15.93 -24.18
C ILE A 274 19.27 -14.54 -24.81
N LYS A 275 18.76 -14.42 -26.03
CA LYS A 275 18.63 -13.13 -26.72
C LYS A 275 17.21 -12.63 -26.60
N PHE A 276 17.04 -11.41 -26.08
CA PHE A 276 15.77 -10.71 -26.15
C PHE A 276 15.53 -10.26 -27.58
N GLN A 277 14.40 -10.65 -28.15
CA GLN A 277 13.91 -10.03 -29.35
C GLN A 277 13.03 -8.85 -28.92
N LYS A 278 13.44 -7.63 -29.25
CA LYS A 278 12.72 -6.40 -28.93
C LYS A 278 11.51 -6.27 -29.86
N SER A 279 10.49 -7.12 -29.67
CA SER A 279 9.20 -6.97 -30.33
C SER A 279 8.14 -6.68 -29.26
N ILE A 280 7.96 -5.40 -28.97
CA ILE A 280 6.71 -4.94 -28.38
C ILE A 280 5.73 -4.91 -29.54
N GLU A 281 5.09 -6.03 -29.83
CA GLU A 281 3.90 -5.98 -30.67
C GLU A 281 2.84 -5.26 -29.87
N PRO A 282 2.33 -4.12 -30.36
CA PRO A 282 1.22 -3.45 -29.71
C PRO A 282 0.07 -4.46 -29.67
N CYS A 283 -0.43 -4.75 -28.49
CA CYS A 283 -1.71 -5.42 -28.37
C CYS A 283 -2.73 -4.46 -28.98
N ILE A 284 -3.06 -4.67 -30.25
CA ILE A 284 -4.09 -3.92 -30.95
C ILE A 284 -5.39 -4.44 -30.34
N VAL A 285 -5.84 -3.77 -29.28
CA VAL A 285 -7.24 -3.88 -28.86
C VAL A 285 -8.02 -3.25 -30.01
N GLU A 286 -8.61 -4.07 -30.86
CA GLU A 286 -9.52 -3.61 -31.90
C GLU A 286 -10.55 -2.69 -31.25
N ASP A 287 -10.65 -1.50 -31.75
CA ASP A 287 -11.45 -0.39 -31.25
C ASP A 287 -12.93 -0.68 -31.45
N SER A 288 -13.48 -1.63 -30.68
CA SER A 288 -14.78 -2.25 -30.93
C SER A 288 -15.99 -1.42 -30.51
N SER A 289 -15.82 -0.25 -29.86
CA SER A 289 -16.95 0.66 -29.64
C SER A 289 -16.54 2.13 -29.67
N ASP A 290 -17.12 2.89 -30.60
CA ASP A 290 -17.01 4.36 -30.65
C ASP A 290 -17.80 5.08 -29.53
N LYS A 291 -18.44 4.36 -28.62
CA LYS A 291 -19.32 4.94 -27.60
C LYS A 291 -18.52 5.46 -26.41
N LEU A 292 -18.54 6.76 -26.23
CA LEU A 292 -18.00 7.40 -25.03
C LEU A 292 -18.99 7.25 -23.87
N ILE A 293 -18.49 6.91 -22.69
CA ILE A 293 -19.26 6.94 -21.45
C ILE A 293 -19.03 8.25 -20.72
N LEU A 294 -17.79 8.74 -20.69
CA LEU A 294 -17.39 9.92 -19.93
C LEU A 294 -16.51 10.83 -20.79
N GLU A 295 -16.80 12.12 -20.75
CA GLU A 295 -16.00 13.17 -21.40
C GLU A 295 -15.81 14.33 -20.42
N GLY A 296 -14.58 14.78 -20.22
CA GLY A 296 -14.23 16.01 -19.51
C GLY A 296 -13.76 17.07 -20.50
N LYS A 297 -14.31 18.28 -20.37
CA LYS A 297 -14.00 19.44 -21.23
C LYS A 297 -13.51 20.59 -20.38
N ASN A 298 -12.24 20.93 -20.52
CA ASN A 298 -11.58 22.07 -19.87
C ASN A 298 -11.82 22.13 -18.35
N ILE A 299 -11.69 20.98 -17.67
CA ILE A 299 -11.96 20.85 -16.24
C ILE A 299 -10.87 21.56 -15.44
N THR A 300 -11.28 22.57 -14.68
CA THR A 300 -10.41 23.32 -13.76
C THR A 300 -11.01 23.26 -12.35
N TYR A 301 -10.17 23.12 -11.34
CA TYR A 301 -10.63 23.10 -9.96
C TYR A 301 -9.61 23.74 -9.02
N ARG A 302 -10.13 24.56 -8.08
CA ARG A 302 -9.39 25.18 -7.00
C ARG A 302 -10.11 24.96 -5.70
N TYR A 303 -9.41 24.48 -4.67
CA TYR A 303 -9.97 24.39 -3.33
C TYR A 303 -10.25 25.78 -2.76
N PRO A 304 -11.31 25.94 -1.95
CA PRO A 304 -11.58 27.21 -1.25
C PRO A 304 -10.37 27.64 -0.41
N GLY A 305 -9.90 28.88 -0.63
CA GLY A 305 -8.75 29.44 0.08
C GLY A 305 -7.37 29.07 -0.48
N ALA A 306 -7.29 28.25 -1.54
CA ALA A 306 -6.02 27.94 -2.19
C ALA A 306 -5.60 29.05 -3.16
N ASP A 307 -4.28 29.30 -3.26
CA ASP A 307 -3.69 30.32 -4.15
C ASP A 307 -3.59 29.85 -5.62
N SER A 308 -3.63 28.55 -5.86
CA SER A 308 -3.46 27.96 -7.20
C SER A 308 -4.50 26.89 -7.50
N ASP A 309 -4.69 26.63 -8.80
CA ASP A 309 -5.58 25.57 -9.27
C ASP A 309 -4.94 24.20 -9.03
N THR A 310 -5.72 23.26 -8.50
CA THR A 310 -5.33 21.86 -8.33
C THR A 310 -5.46 21.10 -9.64
N LEU A 311 -6.46 21.43 -10.46
CA LEU A 311 -6.65 20.89 -11.80
C LEU A 311 -6.73 22.05 -12.79
N ASN A 312 -6.06 21.93 -13.94
CA ASN A 312 -5.88 22.99 -14.91
C ASN A 312 -6.29 22.57 -16.31
N GLY A 313 -7.54 22.86 -16.69
CA GLY A 313 -8.04 22.71 -18.05
C GLY A 313 -7.96 21.28 -18.62
N LEU A 314 -8.29 20.26 -17.82
CA LEU A 314 -8.20 18.87 -18.23
C LEU A 314 -9.22 18.55 -19.33
N ASN A 315 -8.75 17.90 -20.40
CA ASN A 315 -9.58 17.37 -21.48
C ASN A 315 -9.32 15.88 -21.62
N PHE A 316 -10.38 15.06 -21.60
CA PHE A 316 -10.24 13.61 -21.70
C PHE A 316 -11.53 12.94 -22.16
N LYS A 317 -11.38 11.71 -22.66
CA LYS A 317 -12.48 10.86 -23.12
C LYS A 317 -12.25 9.43 -22.67
N ILE A 318 -13.28 8.80 -22.12
CA ILE A 318 -13.26 7.41 -21.67
C ILE A 318 -14.30 6.62 -22.47
N LYS A 319 -13.87 5.52 -23.07
CA LYS A 319 -14.70 4.60 -23.85
C LYS A 319 -15.49 3.69 -22.94
N LYS A 320 -16.72 3.35 -23.33
CA LYS A 320 -17.55 2.40 -22.60
C LYS A 320 -16.93 1.01 -22.63
N GLY A 321 -16.89 0.35 -21.47
CA GLY A 321 -16.35 -1.01 -21.30
C GLY A 321 -14.82 -1.07 -21.18
N SER A 322 -14.12 0.08 -21.22
CA SER A 322 -12.67 0.11 -21.08
C SER A 322 -12.22 0.15 -19.62
N ILE A 323 -11.02 -0.34 -19.37
CA ILE A 323 -10.31 -0.24 -18.08
C ILE A 323 -9.24 0.82 -18.21
N ASN A 324 -9.29 1.86 -17.37
CA ASN A 324 -8.39 2.99 -17.45
C ASN A 324 -7.69 3.22 -16.11
N ALA A 325 -6.37 3.42 -16.13
CA ALA A 325 -5.61 3.74 -14.94
C ALA A 325 -5.24 5.24 -14.91
N LEU A 326 -5.37 5.87 -13.75
CA LEU A 326 -4.90 7.21 -13.46
C LEU A 326 -3.66 7.12 -12.58
N MET A 327 -2.52 7.60 -13.08
CA MET A 327 -1.24 7.56 -12.40
C MET A 327 -0.65 8.97 -12.27
N GLY A 328 0.29 9.15 -11.35
CA GLY A 328 0.96 10.42 -11.11
C GLY A 328 1.40 10.61 -9.67
N PHE A 329 2.16 11.66 -9.39
CA PHE A 329 2.64 12.00 -8.05
C PHE A 329 1.51 12.11 -7.01
N ASN A 330 1.87 11.97 -5.72
CA ASN A 330 1.00 12.40 -4.64
C ASN A 330 0.85 13.93 -4.71
N GLY A 331 -0.40 14.41 -4.58
CA GLY A 331 -0.70 15.83 -4.76
C GLY A 331 -0.85 16.29 -6.22
N ALA A 332 -0.76 15.40 -7.21
CA ALA A 332 -0.99 15.76 -8.62
C ALA A 332 -2.45 16.14 -8.93
N GLY A 333 -3.40 15.86 -8.01
CA GLY A 333 -4.83 16.11 -8.20
C GLY A 333 -5.66 14.87 -8.55
N LYS A 334 -5.12 13.64 -8.37
CA LYS A 334 -5.82 12.39 -8.72
C LYS A 334 -7.14 12.22 -7.96
N SER A 335 -7.11 12.23 -6.63
CA SER A 335 -8.32 12.10 -5.80
C SER A 335 -9.28 13.28 -6.01
N THR A 336 -8.76 14.49 -6.25
CA THR A 336 -9.58 15.65 -6.63
C THR A 336 -10.35 15.38 -7.93
N LEU A 337 -9.67 14.83 -8.94
CA LEU A 337 -10.33 14.45 -10.19
C LEU A 337 -11.39 13.36 -9.95
N MET A 338 -11.09 12.35 -9.14
CA MET A 338 -12.05 11.29 -8.78
C MET A 338 -13.28 11.86 -8.06
N ASN A 339 -13.09 12.79 -7.13
CA ASN A 339 -14.20 13.47 -6.42
C ASN A 339 -15.07 14.27 -7.38
N ILE A 340 -14.47 14.97 -8.34
CA ILE A 340 -15.21 15.71 -9.35
C ILE A 340 -15.97 14.76 -10.30
N LEU A 341 -15.33 13.67 -10.72
CA LEU A 341 -15.98 12.67 -11.59
C LEU A 341 -17.14 11.96 -10.90
N SER A 342 -17.00 11.69 -9.60
CA SER A 342 -18.09 11.09 -8.78
C SER A 342 -19.21 12.10 -8.47
N GLY A 343 -18.93 13.39 -8.67
CA GLY A 343 -19.83 14.52 -8.36
C GLY A 343 -19.90 14.83 -6.86
N LEU A 344 -18.90 14.43 -6.05
CA LEU A 344 -18.72 14.91 -4.68
C LEU A 344 -18.25 16.37 -4.67
N GLU A 345 -17.47 16.77 -5.69
CA GLU A 345 -17.03 18.14 -5.91
C GLU A 345 -17.54 18.65 -7.28
N GLU A 346 -17.76 19.94 -7.40
CA GLU A 346 -18.10 20.59 -8.67
C GLU A 346 -16.84 21.27 -9.23
N PRO A 347 -16.54 21.13 -10.54
CA PRO A 347 -15.40 21.81 -11.12
C PRO A 347 -15.60 23.34 -11.05
N SER A 348 -14.52 24.09 -10.80
CA SER A 348 -14.56 25.57 -10.81
C SER A 348 -14.88 26.11 -12.20
N SER A 349 -14.50 25.39 -13.25
CA SER A 349 -14.88 25.64 -14.64
C SER A 349 -14.76 24.37 -15.47
N GLY A 350 -15.38 24.38 -16.65
CA GLY A 350 -15.43 23.24 -17.55
C GLY A 350 -16.70 22.42 -17.39
N GLU A 351 -16.79 21.30 -18.12
CA GLU A 351 -17.99 20.46 -18.17
C GLU A 351 -17.63 18.99 -18.19
N ILE A 352 -18.37 18.18 -17.43
CA ILE A 352 -18.28 16.72 -17.45
C ILE A 352 -19.56 16.16 -18.02
N LEU A 353 -19.39 15.30 -19.01
CA LEU A 353 -20.50 14.67 -19.72
C LEU A 353 -20.48 13.16 -19.50
N ILE A 354 -21.62 12.59 -19.11
CA ILE A 354 -21.88 11.14 -19.12
C ILE A 354 -22.91 10.86 -20.21
N HIS A 355 -22.60 9.95 -21.13
CA HIS A 355 -23.41 9.68 -22.31
C HIS A 355 -23.75 10.97 -23.12
N GLY A 356 -22.79 11.89 -23.20
CA GLY A 356 -22.94 13.17 -23.88
C GLY A 356 -23.88 14.19 -23.20
N LYS A 357 -24.29 13.92 -21.95
CA LYS A 357 -25.13 14.82 -21.14
C LYS A 357 -24.38 15.26 -19.90
N SER A 358 -24.51 16.54 -19.52
CA SER A 358 -23.87 17.07 -18.30
C SER A 358 -24.22 16.22 -17.09
N ILE A 359 -23.21 15.96 -16.25
CA ILE A 359 -23.29 15.00 -15.15
C ILE A 359 -24.38 15.40 -14.13
N GLY A 360 -24.57 16.69 -13.86
CA GLY A 360 -25.58 17.21 -12.97
C GLY A 360 -25.78 16.35 -11.72
N LYS A 361 -27.03 16.01 -11.42
CA LYS A 361 -27.40 15.10 -10.33
C LYS A 361 -27.40 13.61 -10.72
N ARG A 362 -26.96 13.25 -11.92
CA ARG A 362 -27.01 11.87 -12.46
C ARG A 362 -25.88 10.99 -11.94
N ARG A 363 -25.76 10.88 -10.62
CA ARG A 363 -24.75 10.02 -9.95
C ARG A 363 -25.13 8.54 -9.97
N GLU A 364 -26.33 8.21 -10.36
CA GLU A 364 -26.90 6.84 -10.36
C GLU A 364 -26.14 5.84 -11.26
N TYR A 365 -25.38 6.33 -12.26
CA TYR A 365 -24.57 5.49 -13.15
C TYR A 365 -23.12 5.31 -12.66
N ILE A 366 -22.72 5.94 -11.56
CA ILE A 366 -21.36 5.95 -11.04
C ILE A 366 -21.30 5.21 -9.72
N GLY A 367 -20.46 4.18 -9.66
CA GLY A 367 -20.00 3.59 -8.42
C GLY A 367 -18.65 4.18 -8.06
N TYR A 368 -18.52 4.81 -6.90
CA TYR A 368 -17.25 5.38 -6.44
C TYR A 368 -16.76 4.67 -5.18
N MET A 369 -15.53 4.18 -5.22
CA MET A 369 -14.83 3.64 -4.07
C MET A 369 -13.83 4.67 -3.57
N LEU A 370 -13.99 5.07 -2.32
CA LEU A 370 -13.08 5.96 -1.61
C LEU A 370 -11.74 5.28 -1.33
N GLN A 371 -10.68 6.06 -1.14
CA GLN A 371 -9.37 5.57 -0.72
C GLN A 371 -9.45 4.80 0.60
N GLU A 372 -10.27 5.27 1.55
CA GLU A 372 -10.62 4.57 2.78
C GLU A 372 -11.91 3.77 2.58
N ALA A 373 -11.78 2.59 2.01
CA ALA A 373 -12.92 1.72 1.69
C ALA A 373 -13.78 1.36 2.93
N ASP A 374 -13.17 1.33 4.11
CA ASP A 374 -13.85 1.01 5.38
C ASP A 374 -14.99 1.99 5.71
N LEU A 375 -14.86 3.26 5.31
CA LEU A 375 -15.91 4.27 5.48
C LEU A 375 -17.18 4.00 4.66
N MET A 376 -17.13 3.06 3.75
CA MET A 376 -18.24 2.67 2.89
C MET A 376 -19.03 1.46 3.42
N LEU A 377 -18.53 0.80 4.48
CA LEU A 377 -19.17 -0.37 5.09
C LEU A 377 -20.10 0.10 6.23
N LEU A 378 -21.41 0.03 5.98
CA LEU A 378 -22.42 0.64 6.84
C LEU A 378 -23.40 -0.37 7.46
N ASN A 379 -23.40 -1.63 7.00
CA ASN A 379 -24.36 -2.65 7.41
C ASN A 379 -23.77 -3.66 8.39
N ASP A 380 -24.62 -4.38 9.09
CA ASP A 380 -24.25 -5.32 10.15
C ASP A 380 -23.72 -6.67 9.62
N SER A 381 -23.90 -6.96 8.33
CA SER A 381 -23.36 -8.17 7.70
C SER A 381 -22.90 -7.92 6.27
N VAL A 382 -21.96 -8.75 5.81
CA VAL A 382 -21.49 -8.75 4.41
C VAL A 382 -22.67 -8.94 3.45
N ARG A 383 -23.61 -9.82 3.80
CA ARG A 383 -24.83 -10.08 3.03
C ARG A 383 -25.66 -8.80 2.86
N GLU A 384 -25.93 -8.11 3.96
CA GLU A 384 -26.71 -6.87 3.94
C GLU A 384 -26.00 -5.75 3.16
N GLU A 385 -24.68 -5.66 3.28
CA GLU A 385 -23.87 -4.70 2.53
C GLU A 385 -24.03 -4.88 1.02
N LEU A 386 -23.97 -6.13 0.53
CA LEU A 386 -24.14 -6.44 -0.89
C LEU A 386 -25.57 -6.22 -1.40
N LEU A 387 -26.58 -6.43 -0.55
CA LEU A 387 -27.99 -6.26 -0.88
C LEU A 387 -28.49 -4.82 -0.73
N TRP A 388 -27.78 -3.97 0.02
CA TRP A 388 -28.20 -2.60 0.34
C TRP A 388 -28.62 -1.80 -0.88
N ASN A 389 -27.82 -1.85 -1.94
CA ASN A 389 -28.05 -1.13 -3.18
C ASN A 389 -28.78 -1.95 -4.28
N ASN A 390 -29.07 -3.23 -4.03
CA ASN A 390 -29.76 -4.11 -5.00
C ASN A 390 -30.73 -5.07 -4.31
N LYS A 391 -31.85 -4.54 -3.85
CA LYS A 391 -32.90 -5.32 -3.19
C LYS A 391 -33.58 -6.34 -4.11
N THR A 392 -33.32 -6.31 -5.42
CA THR A 392 -33.86 -7.26 -6.40
C THR A 392 -32.92 -8.44 -6.68
N MET A 393 -31.72 -8.45 -6.09
CA MET A 393 -30.77 -9.54 -6.21
C MET A 393 -31.33 -10.80 -5.56
N THR A 394 -31.34 -11.91 -6.27
CA THR A 394 -31.76 -13.21 -5.74
C THR A 394 -30.67 -13.80 -4.87
N GLU A 395 -31.02 -14.71 -3.92
CA GLU A 395 -30.06 -15.43 -3.10
C GLU A 395 -29.01 -16.17 -3.94
N LYS A 396 -29.42 -16.73 -5.09
CA LYS A 396 -28.49 -17.42 -6.00
C LYS A 396 -27.48 -16.45 -6.63
N GLU A 397 -27.89 -15.26 -7.02
CA GLU A 397 -26.98 -14.22 -7.56
C GLU A 397 -26.02 -13.73 -6.47
N LEU A 398 -26.54 -13.55 -5.25
CA LEU A 398 -25.73 -13.17 -4.08
C LEU A 398 -24.67 -14.23 -3.78
N ASP A 399 -25.04 -15.51 -3.72
CA ASP A 399 -24.09 -16.60 -3.47
C ASP A 399 -22.99 -16.65 -4.54
N ILE A 400 -23.34 -16.49 -5.81
CA ILE A 400 -22.38 -16.42 -6.91
C ILE A 400 -21.42 -15.25 -6.70
N LEU A 401 -21.93 -14.08 -6.33
CA LEU A 401 -21.09 -12.89 -6.08
C LEU A 401 -20.17 -13.11 -4.88
N LEU A 402 -20.70 -13.62 -3.76
CA LEU A 402 -19.91 -13.93 -2.55
C LEU A 402 -18.77 -14.91 -2.82
N HIS A 403 -19.02 -15.94 -3.64
CA HIS A 403 -17.96 -16.87 -4.08
C HIS A 403 -16.89 -16.19 -4.94
N LYS A 404 -17.29 -15.34 -5.89
CA LYS A 404 -16.35 -14.57 -6.72
C LYS A 404 -15.51 -13.59 -5.91
N LEU A 405 -16.08 -13.00 -4.87
CA LEU A 405 -15.40 -12.11 -3.93
C LEU A 405 -14.51 -12.88 -2.94
N HIS A 406 -14.58 -14.22 -2.89
CA HIS A 406 -13.92 -15.04 -1.88
C HIS A 406 -14.26 -14.65 -0.44
N VAL A 407 -15.54 -14.25 -0.19
CA VAL A 407 -16.04 -13.88 1.13
C VAL A 407 -17.31 -14.67 1.52
N TYR A 408 -17.63 -15.75 0.81
CA TYR A 408 -18.83 -16.55 1.06
C TYR A 408 -18.95 -17.05 2.51
N HIS A 409 -17.84 -17.49 3.10
CA HIS A 409 -17.81 -17.99 4.48
C HIS A 409 -18.03 -16.91 5.55
N TYR A 410 -17.92 -15.65 5.16
CA TYR A 410 -18.07 -14.46 6.01
C TYR A 410 -19.38 -13.72 5.76
N ARG A 411 -20.33 -14.36 5.04
CA ARG A 411 -21.57 -13.69 4.57
C ARG A 411 -22.40 -13.06 5.68
N ASP A 412 -22.39 -13.68 6.87
CA ASP A 412 -23.16 -13.25 8.03
C ASP A 412 -22.29 -12.49 9.06
N ASP A 413 -21.00 -12.31 8.78
CA ASP A 413 -20.07 -11.63 9.66
C ASP A 413 -20.15 -10.10 9.49
N PHE A 414 -19.79 -9.37 10.56
CA PHE A 414 -19.70 -7.92 10.53
C PHE A 414 -18.55 -7.47 9.61
N PRO A 415 -18.80 -6.62 8.60
CA PRO A 415 -17.82 -6.33 7.57
C PRO A 415 -16.50 -5.74 8.11
N LEU A 416 -16.55 -4.88 9.15
CA LEU A 416 -15.35 -4.27 9.73
C LEU A 416 -14.50 -5.27 10.55
N ALA A 417 -15.03 -6.45 10.90
CA ALA A 417 -14.25 -7.52 11.53
C ALA A 417 -13.38 -8.30 10.53
N LEU A 418 -13.58 -8.09 9.24
CA LEU A 418 -12.83 -8.75 8.17
C LEU A 418 -11.44 -8.12 7.99
N SER A 419 -10.51 -8.85 7.35
CA SER A 419 -9.22 -8.29 6.94
C SER A 419 -9.41 -7.17 5.92
N LYS A 420 -8.44 -6.24 5.83
CA LYS A 420 -8.49 -5.10 4.90
C LYS A 420 -8.76 -5.51 3.45
N GLY A 421 -8.11 -6.60 2.98
CA GLY A 421 -8.36 -7.14 1.64
C GLY A 421 -9.76 -7.73 1.45
N GLN A 422 -10.33 -8.35 2.48
CA GLN A 422 -11.70 -8.84 2.46
C GLN A 422 -12.70 -7.68 2.45
N ARG A 423 -12.49 -6.65 3.30
CA ARG A 423 -13.32 -5.43 3.32
C ARG A 423 -13.36 -4.75 1.96
N LEU A 424 -12.20 -4.57 1.33
CA LEU A 424 -12.12 -4.02 -0.03
C LEU A 424 -12.98 -4.82 -1.03
N ARG A 425 -12.91 -6.17 -0.97
CA ARG A 425 -13.71 -7.02 -1.85
C ARG A 425 -15.20 -6.90 -1.57
N VAL A 426 -15.61 -6.71 -0.32
CA VAL A 426 -17.02 -6.46 0.03
C VAL A 426 -17.48 -5.13 -0.57
N VAL A 427 -16.70 -4.05 -0.43
CA VAL A 427 -17.01 -2.75 -1.03
C VAL A 427 -17.12 -2.84 -2.56
N LEU A 428 -16.15 -3.50 -3.21
CA LEU A 428 -16.22 -3.74 -4.66
C LEU A 428 -17.47 -4.57 -5.03
N GLY A 429 -17.80 -5.59 -4.23
CA GLY A 429 -19.01 -6.38 -4.41
C GLY A 429 -20.28 -5.54 -4.33
N ALA A 430 -20.37 -4.63 -3.36
CA ALA A 430 -21.49 -3.71 -3.21
C ALA A 430 -21.63 -2.76 -4.41
N LEU A 431 -20.51 -2.28 -4.96
CA LEU A 431 -20.51 -1.47 -6.18
C LEU A 431 -20.90 -2.27 -7.43
N LEU A 432 -20.44 -3.53 -7.52
CA LEU A 432 -20.75 -4.44 -8.64
C LEU A 432 -22.19 -4.95 -8.59
N SER A 433 -22.75 -5.13 -7.39
CA SER A 433 -24.12 -5.58 -7.20
C SER A 433 -25.15 -4.64 -7.83
N ARG A 434 -24.83 -3.34 -7.86
CA ARG A 434 -25.70 -2.32 -8.42
C ARG A 434 -25.65 -2.36 -9.94
N ARG A 435 -26.76 -2.77 -10.57
CA ARG A 435 -26.86 -2.95 -12.03
C ARG A 435 -26.67 -1.63 -12.78
N ASP A 436 -27.13 -0.51 -12.21
CA ASP A 436 -27.10 0.80 -12.84
C ASP A 436 -25.71 1.44 -12.88
N ASN A 437 -24.76 0.97 -12.08
CA ASN A 437 -23.38 1.44 -12.14
C ASN A 437 -22.73 1.02 -13.45
N GLU A 438 -22.64 1.93 -14.40
CA GLU A 438 -21.94 1.70 -15.68
C GLU A 438 -20.47 2.11 -15.62
N LEU A 439 -20.12 3.06 -14.75
CA LEU A 439 -18.77 3.56 -14.51
C LEU A 439 -18.38 3.30 -13.05
N LEU A 440 -17.27 2.61 -12.84
CA LEU A 440 -16.65 2.40 -11.54
C LEU A 440 -15.41 3.28 -11.41
N LEU A 441 -15.42 4.17 -10.45
CA LEU A 441 -14.29 5.01 -10.05
C LEU A 441 -13.69 4.40 -8.79
N LEU A 442 -12.38 4.08 -8.80
CA LEU A 442 -11.71 3.41 -7.68
C LEU A 442 -10.48 4.22 -7.27
N ASP A 443 -10.46 4.75 -6.05
CA ASP A 443 -9.32 5.52 -5.55
C ASP A 443 -8.37 4.63 -4.75
N GLU A 444 -7.16 4.38 -5.28
CA GLU A 444 -6.08 3.58 -4.69
C GLU A 444 -6.50 2.17 -4.18
N PRO A 445 -7.17 1.33 -5.00
CA PRO A 445 -7.66 0.02 -4.56
C PRO A 445 -6.55 -0.99 -4.23
N THR A 446 -5.29 -0.64 -4.48
CA THR A 446 -4.11 -1.49 -4.28
C THR A 446 -3.42 -1.28 -2.94
N THR A 447 -3.77 -0.23 -2.20
CA THR A 447 -3.07 0.17 -0.98
C THR A 447 -3.24 -0.86 0.14
N GLY A 448 -2.11 -1.36 0.69
CA GLY A 448 -2.10 -2.36 1.76
C GLY A 448 -2.63 -3.74 1.36
N GLN A 449 -2.56 -4.09 0.07
CA GLN A 449 -2.97 -5.40 -0.43
C GLN A 449 -1.77 -6.33 -0.60
N ASP A 450 -1.93 -7.58 -0.15
CA ASP A 450 -0.98 -8.65 -0.45
C ASP A 450 -1.13 -9.15 -1.90
N GLN A 451 -0.19 -9.96 -2.39
CA GLN A 451 -0.18 -10.46 -3.76
C GLN A 451 -1.49 -11.17 -4.15
N LYS A 452 -2.02 -12.01 -3.26
CA LYS A 452 -3.26 -12.77 -3.51
C LYS A 452 -4.48 -11.86 -3.61
N SER A 453 -4.52 -10.82 -2.79
CA SER A 453 -5.58 -9.80 -2.84
C SER A 453 -5.51 -8.98 -4.13
N LEU A 454 -4.30 -8.63 -4.60
CA LEU A 454 -4.10 -7.94 -5.89
C LEU A 454 -4.53 -8.79 -7.08
N GLU A 455 -4.21 -10.09 -7.08
CA GLU A 455 -4.68 -11.03 -8.11
C GLU A 455 -6.21 -11.14 -8.12
N SER A 456 -6.82 -11.26 -6.93
CA SER A 456 -8.27 -11.28 -6.80
C SER A 456 -8.91 -9.97 -7.27
N LEU A 457 -8.31 -8.82 -6.95
CA LEU A 457 -8.74 -7.51 -7.43
C LEU A 457 -8.69 -7.44 -8.96
N SER A 458 -7.56 -7.84 -9.56
CA SER A 458 -7.39 -7.87 -11.02
C SER A 458 -8.48 -8.71 -11.70
N MET A 459 -8.74 -9.93 -11.19
CA MET A 459 -9.80 -10.79 -11.71
C MET A 459 -11.20 -10.16 -11.59
N LEU A 460 -11.49 -9.49 -10.48
CA LEU A 460 -12.78 -8.82 -10.27
C LEU A 460 -12.97 -7.64 -11.22
N LEU A 461 -11.93 -6.84 -11.45
CA LEU A 461 -11.99 -5.71 -12.37
C LEU A 461 -12.13 -6.18 -13.83
N SER A 462 -11.38 -7.23 -14.22
CA SER A 462 -11.55 -7.86 -15.54
C SER A 462 -12.97 -8.39 -15.73
N TYR A 463 -13.49 -9.11 -14.74
CA TYR A 463 -14.87 -9.60 -14.76
C TYR A 463 -15.88 -8.46 -14.89
N ALA A 464 -15.71 -7.35 -14.16
CA ALA A 464 -16.59 -6.20 -14.26
C ALA A 464 -16.58 -5.60 -15.68
N ALA A 465 -15.42 -5.50 -16.31
CA ALA A 465 -15.29 -5.02 -17.69
C ALA A 465 -15.98 -5.96 -18.70
N GLU A 466 -15.81 -7.28 -18.54
CA GLU A 466 -16.53 -8.29 -19.34
C GLU A 466 -18.05 -8.17 -19.22
N GLN A 467 -18.55 -7.71 -18.05
CA GLN A 467 -19.97 -7.39 -17.86
C GLN A 467 -20.38 -6.02 -18.47
N GLY A 468 -19.50 -5.37 -19.19
CA GLY A 468 -19.74 -4.09 -19.86
C GLY A 468 -19.62 -2.85 -18.98
N LYS A 469 -19.10 -3.00 -17.75
CA LYS A 469 -18.81 -1.85 -16.88
C LYS A 469 -17.51 -1.18 -17.33
N THR A 470 -17.46 0.13 -17.21
CA THR A 470 -16.23 0.91 -17.45
C THR A 470 -15.53 1.14 -16.14
N ILE A 471 -14.22 1.05 -16.12
CA ILE A 471 -13.42 1.18 -14.90
C ILE A 471 -12.42 2.32 -15.08
N PHE A 472 -12.35 3.20 -14.10
CA PHE A 472 -11.35 4.25 -13.99
C PHE A 472 -10.77 4.20 -12.57
N PHE A 473 -9.52 3.79 -12.43
CA PHE A 473 -8.90 3.59 -11.12
C PHE A 473 -7.60 4.35 -10.96
N CYS A 474 -7.41 4.96 -9.78
CA CYS A 474 -6.13 5.54 -9.38
C CYS A 474 -5.23 4.45 -8.84
N THR A 475 -3.96 4.45 -9.20
CA THR A 475 -2.97 3.56 -8.58
C THR A 475 -1.55 4.05 -8.76
N HIS A 476 -0.67 3.66 -7.82
CA HIS A 476 0.78 3.74 -7.95
C HIS A 476 1.38 2.40 -8.39
N ASP A 477 0.58 1.34 -8.50
CA ASP A 477 1.01 0.01 -8.88
C ASP A 477 1.18 -0.12 -10.40
N ILE A 478 2.44 -0.07 -10.84
CA ILE A 478 2.81 -0.16 -12.25
C ILE A 478 2.47 -1.53 -12.84
N GLU A 479 2.65 -2.63 -12.06
CA GLU A 479 2.34 -3.98 -12.54
C GLU A 479 0.85 -4.14 -12.80
N LEU A 480 0.00 -3.68 -11.87
CA LEU A 480 -1.45 -3.72 -12.06
C LEU A 480 -1.86 -2.85 -13.24
N ALA A 481 -1.39 -1.59 -13.30
CA ALA A 481 -1.72 -0.69 -14.40
C ALA A 481 -1.28 -1.24 -15.76
N SER A 482 -0.07 -1.82 -15.85
CA SER A 482 0.46 -2.37 -17.10
C SER A 482 -0.24 -3.64 -17.57
N SER A 483 -0.75 -4.46 -16.63
CA SER A 483 -1.39 -5.75 -16.94
C SER A 483 -2.89 -5.65 -17.18
N LEU A 484 -3.54 -4.62 -16.65
CA LEU A 484 -5.00 -4.54 -16.62
C LEU A 484 -5.57 -3.39 -17.45
N ALA A 485 -4.87 -2.23 -17.51
CA ALA A 485 -5.44 -1.05 -18.14
C ALA A 485 -5.30 -1.09 -19.68
N ASP A 486 -6.37 -0.72 -20.38
CA ASP A 486 -6.36 -0.44 -21.81
C ASP A 486 -5.64 0.88 -22.09
N ARG A 487 -5.81 1.87 -21.20
CA ARG A 487 -5.19 3.20 -21.29
C ARG A 487 -4.73 3.69 -19.92
N ILE A 488 -3.62 4.41 -19.93
CA ILE A 488 -3.06 5.08 -18.74
C ILE A 488 -3.12 6.59 -18.96
N PHE A 489 -3.64 7.28 -17.97
CA PHE A 489 -3.68 8.73 -17.85
C PHE A 489 -2.61 9.15 -16.84
N VAL A 490 -1.61 9.90 -17.26
CA VAL A 490 -0.54 10.38 -16.36
C VAL A 490 -0.82 11.84 -16.01
N LEU A 491 -1.12 12.09 -14.72
CA LEU A 491 -1.43 13.41 -14.18
C LEU A 491 -0.22 13.98 -13.44
N ALA A 492 0.20 15.19 -13.79
CA ALA A 492 1.24 15.93 -13.07
C ALA A 492 0.86 17.40 -12.99
N GLN A 493 1.00 17.99 -11.79
CA GLN A 493 0.72 19.42 -11.55
C GLN A 493 -0.61 19.91 -12.14
N GLY A 494 -1.66 19.10 -11.97
CA GLY A 494 -3.00 19.42 -12.45
C GLY A 494 -3.24 19.28 -13.96
N HIS A 495 -2.27 18.73 -14.72
CA HIS A 495 -2.38 18.52 -16.17
C HIS A 495 -2.16 17.06 -16.54
N PHE A 496 -2.82 16.57 -17.58
CA PHE A 496 -2.42 15.31 -18.21
C PHE A 496 -1.15 15.52 -19.04
N VAL A 497 -0.05 14.91 -18.60
CA VAL A 497 1.23 14.96 -19.33
C VAL A 497 1.30 13.90 -20.43
N ALA A 498 0.56 12.82 -20.28
CA ALA A 498 0.40 11.79 -21.31
C ALA A 498 -0.90 11.00 -21.10
N VAL A 499 -1.46 10.49 -22.21
CA VAL A 499 -2.56 9.53 -22.23
C VAL A 499 -2.30 8.55 -23.37
N GLY A 500 -2.18 7.26 -23.07
CA GLY A 500 -1.83 6.25 -24.07
C GLY A 500 -1.98 4.83 -23.57
N ALA A 501 -1.63 3.86 -24.41
CA ALA A 501 -1.54 2.47 -24.00
C ALA A 501 -0.38 2.25 -23.02
N PRO A 502 -0.43 1.22 -22.15
CA PRO A 502 0.61 0.97 -21.15
C PRO A 502 2.03 0.96 -21.74
N HIS A 503 2.23 0.29 -22.88
CA HIS A 503 3.54 0.21 -23.53
C HIS A 503 4.07 1.57 -24.01
N GLU A 504 3.18 2.48 -24.47
CA GLU A 504 3.54 3.84 -24.90
C GLU A 504 3.99 4.69 -23.71
N ILE A 505 3.25 4.60 -22.60
CA ILE A 505 3.53 5.36 -21.39
C ILE A 505 4.83 4.90 -20.73
N PHE A 506 4.96 3.58 -20.49
CA PHE A 506 6.09 3.04 -19.74
C PHE A 506 7.40 3.00 -20.52
N SER A 507 7.38 3.06 -21.86
CA SER A 507 8.60 3.20 -22.67
C SER A 507 9.09 4.66 -22.78
N ASN A 508 8.30 5.65 -22.36
CA ASN A 508 8.66 7.05 -22.46
C ASN A 508 9.25 7.60 -21.15
N LYS A 509 10.60 7.64 -21.07
CA LYS A 509 11.32 8.09 -19.86
C LYS A 509 10.96 9.52 -19.42
N GLU A 510 10.62 10.42 -20.34
CA GLU A 510 10.24 11.78 -20.01
C GLU A 510 8.87 11.83 -19.33
N VAL A 511 7.89 11.06 -19.83
CA VAL A 511 6.58 10.89 -19.23
C VAL A 511 6.71 10.29 -17.83
N LEU A 512 7.53 9.25 -17.66
CA LEU A 512 7.75 8.64 -16.36
C LEU A 512 8.34 9.64 -15.37
N ARG A 513 9.35 10.41 -15.77
CA ARG A 513 9.95 11.46 -14.94
C ARG A 513 8.94 12.54 -14.56
N MET A 514 8.15 13.05 -15.53
CA MET A 514 7.14 14.08 -15.29
C MET A 514 6.00 13.59 -14.39
N GLY A 515 5.60 12.32 -14.55
CA GLY A 515 4.55 11.69 -13.75
C GLY A 515 5.04 11.15 -12.40
N GLY A 516 6.34 11.14 -12.13
CA GLY A 516 6.94 10.53 -10.94
C GLY A 516 6.74 9.03 -10.85
N LEU A 517 6.76 8.39 -12.00
CA LEU A 517 6.60 6.94 -12.13
C LEU A 517 7.99 6.28 -12.23
N SER A 518 8.13 5.11 -11.61
CA SER A 518 9.33 4.29 -11.78
C SER A 518 9.33 3.64 -13.16
N ILE A 519 10.51 3.39 -13.70
CA ILE A 519 10.65 2.57 -14.90
C ILE A 519 10.30 1.12 -14.52
N PRO A 520 9.41 0.44 -15.27
CA PRO A 520 9.18 -0.97 -15.02
C PRO A 520 10.48 -1.78 -15.14
N PRO A 521 10.84 -2.60 -14.13
CA PRO A 521 12.11 -3.32 -14.12
C PRO A 521 12.38 -4.16 -15.39
N MET A 522 11.34 -4.73 -15.99
CA MET A 522 11.50 -5.48 -17.24
C MET A 522 11.94 -4.62 -18.43
N LEU A 523 11.59 -3.34 -18.44
CA LEU A 523 12.02 -2.42 -19.51
C LEU A 523 13.49 -1.99 -19.33
N GLU A 524 14.00 -1.91 -18.10
CA GLU A 524 15.42 -1.66 -17.83
C GLU A 524 16.31 -2.80 -18.37
N LEU A 525 15.81 -4.06 -18.33
CA LEU A 525 16.54 -5.22 -18.87
C LEU A 525 16.60 -5.24 -20.40
N SER A 526 15.73 -4.51 -21.07
CA SER A 526 15.68 -4.47 -22.55
C SER A 526 16.63 -3.42 -23.15
N GLU A 527 17.27 -2.60 -22.35
CA GLU A 527 18.32 -1.63 -22.71
C GLU A 527 19.71 -2.24 -22.53
#